data_b0202efde2efebeb839c09d395bf8f10
#
_entry.id   b0202efde2efebeb839c09d395bf8f10
#
_cell.length_a   1.000
_cell.length_b   1.000
_cell.length_c   1.000
_cell.angle_alpha   90.00
_cell.angle_beta   90.00
_cell.angle_gamma   90.00
#
_symmetry.space_group_name_H-M   'P 1'
#
loop_
_entity.id
_entity.type
_entity.pdbx_description
1 polymer ?
#
loop_
_entity_poly.entity_id
_entity_poly.type
_entity_poly.pdbx_seq_one_letter_code
_entity_poly.pdbx_strand_id
1 'polypeptide(L)'
;MKISDVTAAIETVAHTSLQEDYDNSGLLVGSPYSECSGILCTLDVTEAVIDEASERGCNLVVAHHPIIFRPMKRITGASEPERVVIEAIKKDIAIYAAHTNLDNVERGVSARIAEIIGLKNRRVLQPKAGLLKKLFTFVPSANLDEVRNALFAAGAGNISNYSECSFTTDGTGTFLPGEGTKPYAGTPGVRQNEKEVKLEVILPAYAEKQVLKALFSAHPYEEVAYDVVNLANYHQSIGSGMIGSIDPIDEIEFLQLLMRFNPSVVRHTPLRGKKVSTVAVCGGAGSFLQGEALRAGADAYVTADLKYHEFFSPEGRMLLCDIGHFESEQFTTDLLVELLRWKFPNFAVLKSEVRTNPVFYFTGKK
;
A
#
# COMPACT_ATOMS: atom_id res chain seq x y z
N MET A 1 4.98 23.66 5.43
CA MET A 1 4.83 22.29 4.83
C MET A 1 3.38 22.16 4.39
N LYS A 2 3.13 21.74 3.18
CA LYS A 2 1.77 21.58 2.65
C LYS A 2 1.20 20.20 2.97
N ILE A 3 -0.11 20.07 2.96
CA ILE A 3 -0.80 18.78 3.10
C ILE A 3 -0.33 17.80 2.00
N SER A 4 -0.11 18.29 0.76
CA SER A 4 0.44 17.49 -0.33
C SER A 4 1.82 16.87 -0.02
N ASP A 5 2.65 17.51 0.79
CA ASP A 5 3.96 16.97 1.15
C ASP A 5 3.80 15.74 2.06
N VAL A 6 2.79 15.79 2.95
CA VAL A 6 2.46 14.68 3.86
C VAL A 6 1.82 13.52 3.10
N THR A 7 0.84 13.79 2.24
CA THR A 7 0.17 12.74 1.45
C THR A 7 1.15 12.06 0.51
N ALA A 8 2.03 12.83 -0.17
CA ALA A 8 3.09 12.27 -1.01
C ALA A 8 4.05 11.36 -0.22
N ALA A 9 4.36 11.71 1.03
CA ALA A 9 5.21 10.86 1.87
C ALA A 9 4.54 9.51 2.20
N ILE A 10 3.24 9.48 2.46
CA ILE A 10 2.48 8.24 2.65
C ILE A 10 2.46 7.44 1.34
N GLU A 11 2.23 8.10 0.22
CA GLU A 11 2.13 7.48 -1.10
C GLU A 11 3.46 6.92 -1.62
N THR A 12 4.62 7.36 -1.08
CA THR A 12 5.90 6.68 -1.38
C THR A 12 5.96 5.26 -0.82
N VAL A 13 5.18 4.94 0.23
CA VAL A 13 5.11 3.62 0.85
C VAL A 13 3.89 2.86 0.36
N ALA A 14 2.74 3.52 0.30
CA ALA A 14 1.44 2.95 -0.04
C ALA A 14 0.73 3.83 -1.09
N HIS A 15 1.18 3.71 -2.36
CA HIS A 15 0.59 4.48 -3.45
C HIS A 15 -0.91 4.20 -3.57
N THR A 16 -1.73 5.23 -3.81
CA THR A 16 -3.20 5.10 -3.88
C THR A 16 -3.68 4.12 -4.95
N SER A 17 -2.94 3.95 -6.06
CA SER A 17 -3.28 2.94 -7.09
C SER A 17 -3.12 1.48 -6.65
N LEU A 18 -2.57 1.23 -5.45
CA LEU A 18 -2.47 -0.11 -4.87
C LEU A 18 -3.71 -0.53 -4.09
N GLN A 19 -4.68 0.38 -3.94
CA GLN A 19 -5.97 0.08 -3.31
C GLN A 19 -6.79 -0.93 -4.10
N GLU A 20 -7.76 -1.55 -3.44
CA GLU A 20 -8.75 -2.39 -4.12
C GLU A 20 -9.74 -1.53 -4.92
N ASP A 21 -10.33 -2.09 -5.98
CA ASP A 21 -11.22 -1.37 -6.89
C ASP A 21 -12.48 -0.77 -6.22
N TYR A 22 -12.89 -1.34 -5.09
CA TYR A 22 -14.04 -0.87 -4.31
C TYR A 22 -13.70 0.21 -3.28
N ASP A 23 -12.40 0.49 -3.09
CA ASP A 23 -11.89 1.34 -2.01
C ASP A 23 -11.85 2.83 -2.41
N ASN A 24 -11.61 3.70 -1.40
CA ASN A 24 -11.51 5.14 -1.57
C ASN A 24 -10.38 5.71 -0.68
N SER A 25 -9.15 5.28 -0.92
CA SER A 25 -7.95 5.82 -0.27
C SER A 25 -7.53 7.16 -0.88
N GLY A 26 -6.86 7.99 -0.10
CA GLY A 26 -6.32 9.28 -0.53
C GLY A 26 -6.87 10.46 0.27
N LEU A 27 -6.72 11.67 -0.25
CA LEU A 27 -7.25 12.90 0.36
C LEU A 27 -8.75 12.99 0.09
N LEU A 28 -9.57 12.82 1.13
CA LEU A 28 -11.03 12.75 1.04
C LEU A 28 -11.71 14.09 1.31
N VAL A 29 -11.13 14.91 2.18
CA VAL A 29 -11.65 16.23 2.57
C VAL A 29 -10.49 17.20 2.66
N GLY A 30 -10.68 18.45 2.28
CA GLY A 30 -9.71 19.53 2.35
C GLY A 30 -8.92 19.75 1.06
N SER A 31 -7.91 20.63 1.14
CA SER A 31 -7.08 21.02 -0.02
C SER A 31 -5.64 20.52 0.14
N PRO A 32 -5.05 19.89 -0.89
CA PRO A 32 -3.65 19.49 -0.85
C PRO A 32 -2.68 20.68 -0.78
N TYR A 33 -3.14 21.88 -1.14
CA TYR A 33 -2.33 23.09 -1.17
C TYR A 33 -2.30 23.85 0.14
N SER A 34 -3.18 23.51 1.10
CA SER A 34 -3.21 24.13 2.45
C SER A 34 -1.93 23.83 3.23
N GLU A 35 -1.51 24.80 4.05
CA GLU A 35 -0.41 24.58 4.98
C GLU A 35 -0.83 23.59 6.08
N CYS A 36 0.02 22.64 6.38
CA CYS A 36 -0.18 21.67 7.44
C CYS A 36 0.36 22.22 8.76
N SER A 37 -0.49 22.32 9.80
CA SER A 37 -0.10 22.78 11.14
C SER A 37 0.26 21.63 12.08
N GLY A 38 -0.34 20.45 11.88
CA GLY A 38 -0.11 19.24 12.65
C GLY A 38 -0.90 18.07 12.08
N ILE A 39 -0.48 16.86 12.39
CA ILE A 39 -1.04 15.61 11.89
C ILE A 39 -1.57 14.81 13.08
N LEU A 40 -2.82 14.38 13.03
CA LEU A 40 -3.41 13.43 13.97
C LEU A 40 -3.66 12.10 13.24
N CYS A 41 -3.01 11.02 13.69
CA CYS A 41 -3.20 9.67 13.15
C CYS A 41 -4.24 8.90 13.95
N THR A 42 -5.15 8.22 13.26
CA THR A 42 -6.23 7.44 13.88
C THR A 42 -6.55 6.18 13.08
N LEU A 43 -7.32 5.25 13.63
CA LEU A 43 -7.89 4.12 12.87
C LEU A 43 -9.12 4.59 12.10
N ASP A 44 -10.13 5.10 12.79
CA ASP A 44 -11.38 5.60 12.22
C ASP A 44 -11.50 7.11 12.44
N VAL A 45 -12.27 7.79 11.60
CA VAL A 45 -12.59 9.21 11.75
C VAL A 45 -14.00 9.36 12.32
N THR A 46 -14.10 9.87 13.53
CA THR A 46 -15.37 10.20 14.22
C THR A 46 -15.45 11.70 14.52
N GLU A 47 -16.64 12.18 14.93
CA GLU A 47 -16.80 13.57 15.38
C GLU A 47 -15.80 13.89 16.51
N ALA A 48 -15.62 12.96 17.48
CA ALA A 48 -14.67 13.13 18.59
C ALA A 48 -13.21 13.23 18.13
N VAL A 49 -12.81 12.51 17.06
CA VAL A 49 -11.46 12.62 16.47
C VAL A 49 -11.26 13.98 15.80
N ILE A 50 -12.28 14.52 15.14
CA ILE A 50 -12.22 15.88 14.57
C ILE A 50 -12.12 16.94 15.68
N ASP A 51 -12.83 16.77 16.78
CA ASP A 51 -12.72 17.64 17.95
C ASP A 51 -11.31 17.59 18.55
N GLU A 52 -10.77 16.39 18.79
CA GLU A 52 -9.40 16.19 19.26
C GLU A 52 -8.37 16.83 18.32
N ALA A 53 -8.51 16.68 17.01
CA ALA A 53 -7.60 17.29 16.04
C ALA A 53 -7.60 18.82 16.16
N SER A 54 -8.79 19.44 16.26
CA SER A 54 -8.95 20.88 16.45
C SER A 54 -8.32 21.36 17.77
N GLU A 55 -8.60 20.69 18.89
CA GLU A 55 -8.09 21.04 20.21
C GLU A 55 -6.56 20.95 20.29
N ARG A 56 -5.97 19.98 19.56
CA ARG A 56 -4.52 19.75 19.52
C ARG A 56 -3.80 20.50 18.41
N GLY A 57 -4.49 21.40 17.69
CA GLY A 57 -3.92 22.23 16.63
C GLY A 57 -3.49 21.47 15.37
N CYS A 58 -4.08 20.29 15.13
CA CYS A 58 -3.85 19.50 13.94
C CYS A 58 -4.92 19.80 12.88
N ASN A 59 -4.51 20.20 11.69
CA ASN A 59 -5.42 20.43 10.57
C ASN A 59 -5.37 19.33 9.50
N LEU A 60 -4.68 18.21 9.78
CA LEU A 60 -4.71 17.01 8.95
C LEU A 60 -4.95 15.78 9.82
N VAL A 61 -6.03 15.06 9.56
CA VAL A 61 -6.28 13.73 10.11
C VAL A 61 -5.85 12.69 9.07
N VAL A 62 -4.95 11.79 9.47
CA VAL A 62 -4.54 10.63 8.68
C VAL A 62 -5.16 9.39 9.30
N ALA A 63 -6.11 8.79 8.62
CA ALA A 63 -6.85 7.63 9.07
C ALA A 63 -6.50 6.38 8.28
N HIS A 64 -6.75 5.21 8.87
CA HIS A 64 -6.78 3.97 8.12
C HIS A 64 -8.07 3.85 7.34
N HIS A 65 -9.21 3.88 8.01
CA HIS A 65 -10.51 3.73 7.37
C HIS A 65 -10.99 5.03 6.70
N PRO A 66 -11.47 4.97 5.43
CA PRO A 66 -11.99 6.13 4.74
C PRO A 66 -13.38 6.52 5.26
N ILE A 67 -13.53 7.75 5.76
CA ILE A 67 -14.82 8.27 6.21
C ILE A 67 -15.85 8.35 5.06
N ILE A 68 -15.37 8.51 3.83
CA ILE A 68 -16.18 8.46 2.61
C ILE A 68 -15.85 7.16 1.88
N PHE A 69 -16.44 6.04 2.32
CA PHE A 69 -16.24 4.75 1.65
C PHE A 69 -17.12 4.60 0.40
N ARG A 70 -18.35 5.16 0.43
CA ARG A 70 -19.27 5.20 -0.72
C ARG A 70 -19.51 6.64 -1.14
N PRO A 71 -19.76 6.92 -2.43
CA PRO A 71 -20.06 8.27 -2.90
C PRO A 71 -21.20 8.91 -2.13
N MET A 72 -20.98 10.10 -1.57
CA MET A 72 -22.02 10.89 -0.91
C MET A 72 -22.81 11.68 -1.95
N LYS A 73 -24.11 11.46 -2.00
CA LYS A 73 -25.03 12.23 -2.89
C LYS A 73 -25.50 13.52 -2.24
N ARG A 74 -25.45 13.64 -0.93
CA ARG A 74 -25.89 14.80 -0.14
C ARG A 74 -24.99 14.91 1.08
N ILE A 75 -24.80 16.12 1.59
CA ILE A 75 -24.09 16.42 2.83
C ILE A 75 -25.04 17.29 3.66
N THR A 76 -25.87 16.66 4.49
CA THR A 76 -26.95 17.29 5.26
C THR A 76 -26.82 17.06 6.77
N GLY A 77 -25.86 16.21 7.19
CA GLY A 77 -25.69 15.78 8.58
C GLY A 77 -26.64 14.65 9.01
N ALA A 78 -27.33 14.00 8.06
CA ALA A 78 -28.26 12.94 8.36
C ALA A 78 -27.59 11.63 8.83
N SER A 79 -26.35 11.38 8.42
CA SER A 79 -25.54 10.24 8.83
C SER A 79 -24.27 10.69 9.53
N GLU A 80 -23.63 9.79 10.30
CA GLU A 80 -22.36 10.09 10.98
C GLU A 80 -21.28 10.54 9.99
N PRO A 81 -21.02 9.86 8.85
CA PRO A 81 -20.04 10.34 7.88
C PRO A 81 -20.34 11.75 7.35
N GLU A 82 -21.61 12.09 7.12
CA GLU A 82 -21.97 13.46 6.71
C GLU A 82 -21.66 14.49 7.79
N ARG A 83 -21.93 14.18 9.08
CA ARG A 83 -21.63 15.10 10.20
C ARG A 83 -20.13 15.30 10.36
N VAL A 84 -19.35 14.23 10.32
CA VAL A 84 -17.89 14.28 10.38
C VAL A 84 -17.32 15.15 9.26
N VAL A 85 -17.78 14.97 8.03
CA VAL A 85 -17.34 15.77 6.86
C VAL A 85 -17.70 17.25 7.04
N ILE A 86 -18.92 17.55 7.52
CA ILE A 86 -19.36 18.93 7.82
C ILE A 86 -18.46 19.57 8.87
N GLU A 87 -18.19 18.88 9.98
CA GLU A 87 -17.35 19.40 11.05
C GLU A 87 -15.89 19.57 10.63
N ALA A 88 -15.34 18.64 9.85
CA ALA A 88 -14.00 18.75 9.28
C ALA A 88 -13.88 20.01 8.40
N ILE A 89 -14.86 20.24 7.51
CA ILE A 89 -14.88 21.43 6.64
C ILE A 89 -15.00 22.72 7.47
N LYS A 90 -15.89 22.78 8.46
CA LYS A 90 -16.07 23.95 9.33
C LYS A 90 -14.81 24.30 10.12
N LYS A 91 -14.04 23.30 10.55
CA LYS A 91 -12.81 23.46 11.34
C LYS A 91 -11.54 23.54 10.49
N ASP A 92 -11.68 23.58 9.16
CA ASP A 92 -10.56 23.57 8.18
C ASP A 92 -9.59 22.39 8.42
N ILE A 93 -10.15 21.21 8.71
CA ILE A 93 -9.40 19.96 8.91
C ILE A 93 -9.51 19.11 7.66
N ALA A 94 -8.36 18.76 7.09
CA ALA A 94 -8.27 17.83 5.99
C ALA A 94 -8.28 16.37 6.51
N ILE A 95 -8.83 15.45 5.71
CA ILE A 95 -8.88 14.02 6.03
C ILE A 95 -8.25 13.23 4.88
N TYR A 96 -7.23 12.44 5.21
CA TYR A 96 -6.58 11.49 4.31
C TYR A 96 -6.76 10.07 4.82
N ALA A 97 -7.10 9.13 3.93
CA ALA A 97 -7.21 7.71 4.26
C ALA A 97 -6.11 6.88 3.59
N ALA A 98 -5.44 6.04 4.38
CA ALA A 98 -4.52 5.00 3.92
C ALA A 98 -5.10 3.65 4.31
N HIS A 99 -5.90 3.06 3.43
CA HIS A 99 -6.72 1.87 3.68
C HIS A 99 -6.14 0.65 2.98
N THR A 100 -6.84 0.08 2.00
CA THR A 100 -6.37 -1.15 1.33
C THR A 100 -5.07 -0.96 0.55
N ASN A 101 -4.71 0.25 0.14
CA ASN A 101 -3.38 0.54 -0.38
C ASN A 101 -2.28 0.29 0.66
N LEU A 102 -2.53 0.56 1.95
CA LEU A 102 -1.60 0.27 3.04
C LEU A 102 -1.63 -1.21 3.44
N ASP A 103 -2.79 -1.89 3.31
CA ASP A 103 -2.90 -3.33 3.54
C ASP A 103 -2.08 -4.14 2.53
N ASN A 104 -2.04 -3.66 1.28
CA ASN A 104 -1.43 -4.36 0.16
C ASN A 104 0.10 -4.23 0.09
N VAL A 105 0.75 -3.47 0.96
CA VAL A 105 2.21 -3.32 0.94
C VAL A 105 2.89 -4.20 1.98
N GLU A 106 4.08 -4.71 1.64
CA GLU A 106 4.86 -5.63 2.47
C GLU A 106 5.11 -5.11 3.90
N ARG A 107 5.20 -3.78 4.08
CA ARG A 107 5.41 -3.13 5.38
C ARG A 107 4.14 -2.49 5.94
N GLY A 108 2.98 -2.96 5.49
CA GLY A 108 1.68 -2.44 5.89
C GLY A 108 1.08 -3.13 7.11
N VAL A 109 -0.25 -3.14 7.17
CA VAL A 109 -1.04 -3.62 8.31
C VAL A 109 -0.74 -5.08 8.65
N SER A 110 -0.75 -5.97 7.65
CA SER A 110 -0.46 -7.40 7.88
C SER A 110 0.96 -7.65 8.38
N ALA A 111 1.94 -6.79 8.02
CA ALA A 111 3.29 -6.86 8.57
C ALA A 111 3.31 -6.50 10.05
N ARG A 112 2.55 -5.51 10.47
CA ARG A 112 2.44 -5.12 11.89
C ARG A 112 1.83 -6.25 12.72
N ILE A 113 0.80 -6.93 12.22
CA ILE A 113 0.24 -8.12 12.85
C ILE A 113 1.29 -9.22 12.98
N ALA A 114 2.01 -9.50 11.89
CA ALA A 114 3.07 -10.50 11.86
C ALA A 114 4.22 -10.18 12.85
N GLU A 115 4.55 -8.91 13.05
CA GLU A 115 5.55 -8.46 14.04
C GLU A 115 5.08 -8.72 15.47
N ILE A 116 3.84 -8.40 15.80
CA ILE A 116 3.27 -8.61 17.14
C ILE A 116 3.24 -10.10 17.50
N ILE A 117 2.91 -10.96 16.53
CA ILE A 117 2.96 -12.42 16.69
C ILE A 117 4.42 -12.92 16.81
N GLY A 118 5.37 -12.21 16.18
CA GLY A 118 6.78 -12.59 16.15
C GLY A 118 7.13 -13.51 14.97
N LEU A 119 6.45 -13.34 13.83
CA LEU A 119 6.70 -14.14 12.63
C LEU A 119 8.08 -13.83 12.04
N LYS A 120 8.83 -14.87 11.73
CA LYS A 120 10.11 -14.87 11.00
C LYS A 120 9.85 -15.25 9.53
N ASN A 121 10.82 -14.98 8.63
CA ASN A 121 10.77 -15.36 7.21
C ASN A 121 9.45 -14.94 6.53
N ARG A 122 9.05 -13.72 6.77
CA ARG A 122 7.79 -13.15 6.30
C ARG A 122 7.79 -12.92 4.79
N ARG A 123 6.65 -13.18 4.16
CA ARG A 123 6.36 -12.82 2.77
C ARG A 123 4.88 -12.50 2.60
N VAL A 124 4.55 -11.76 1.56
CA VAL A 124 3.15 -11.54 1.16
C VAL A 124 2.47 -12.88 0.90
N LEU A 125 1.27 -13.07 1.42
CA LEU A 125 0.52 -14.32 1.29
C LEU A 125 -0.03 -14.49 -0.14
N GLN A 126 -0.66 -13.45 -0.66
CA GLN A 126 -1.20 -13.42 -2.03
C GLN A 126 -0.63 -12.23 -2.80
N PRO A 127 0.52 -12.40 -3.50
CA PRO A 127 1.07 -11.37 -4.37
C PRO A 127 0.12 -10.97 -5.50
N LYS A 128 0.12 -9.69 -5.88
CA LYS A 128 -0.69 -9.15 -6.99
C LYS A 128 0.05 -9.21 -8.33
N ALA A 129 -0.67 -9.62 -9.38
CA ALA A 129 -0.23 -9.52 -10.77
C ALA A 129 -0.69 -8.20 -11.41
N GLY A 130 -0.15 -7.87 -12.61
CA GLY A 130 -0.58 -6.71 -13.38
C GLY A 130 -0.04 -5.37 -12.88
N LEU A 131 0.81 -5.36 -11.85
CA LEU A 131 1.41 -4.17 -11.27
C LEU A 131 2.78 -3.83 -11.84
N LEU A 132 3.29 -4.64 -12.76
CA LEU A 132 4.63 -4.47 -13.34
C LEU A 132 4.51 -4.23 -14.84
N LYS A 133 5.37 -3.33 -15.34
CA LYS A 133 5.55 -3.04 -16.75
C LYS A 133 7.01 -3.14 -17.13
N LYS A 134 7.28 -3.32 -18.44
CA LYS A 134 8.59 -3.23 -19.01
C LYS A 134 8.64 -2.14 -20.06
N LEU A 135 9.58 -1.22 -19.91
CA LEU A 135 9.88 -0.18 -20.86
C LEU A 135 11.06 -0.61 -21.71
N PHE A 136 10.92 -0.46 -23.01
CA PHE A 136 11.99 -0.56 -24.00
C PHE A 136 12.19 0.81 -24.64
N THR A 137 13.45 1.20 -24.86
CA THR A 137 13.79 2.39 -25.64
C THR A 137 15.12 2.17 -26.37
N PHE A 138 15.42 2.98 -27.36
CA PHE A 138 16.58 2.84 -28.24
C PHE A 138 17.41 4.12 -28.13
N VAL A 139 18.58 4.04 -27.54
CA VAL A 139 19.38 5.19 -27.13
C VAL A 139 20.72 5.17 -27.87
N PRO A 140 21.19 6.30 -28.44
CA PRO A 140 22.55 6.40 -28.93
C PRO A 140 23.55 6.01 -27.83
N SER A 141 24.57 5.20 -28.18
CA SER A 141 25.50 4.63 -27.19
C SER A 141 26.16 5.69 -26.27
N ALA A 142 26.39 6.91 -26.80
CA ALA A 142 26.95 8.01 -26.03
C ALA A 142 26.02 8.56 -24.91
N ASN A 143 24.71 8.38 -25.03
CA ASN A 143 23.69 8.91 -24.11
C ASN A 143 23.10 7.84 -23.19
N LEU A 144 23.55 6.58 -23.30
CA LEU A 144 22.95 5.45 -22.59
C LEU A 144 22.93 5.65 -21.08
N ASP A 145 24.05 6.06 -20.48
CA ASP A 145 24.18 6.21 -19.03
C ASP A 145 23.29 7.34 -18.50
N GLU A 146 23.17 8.45 -19.23
CA GLU A 146 22.30 9.57 -18.86
C GLU A 146 20.84 9.16 -18.83
N VAL A 147 20.35 8.55 -19.92
CA VAL A 147 18.97 8.09 -20.02
C VAL A 147 18.67 7.01 -18.97
N ARG A 148 19.55 6.01 -18.82
CA ARG A 148 19.40 4.94 -17.85
C ARG A 148 19.29 5.47 -16.41
N ASN A 149 20.19 6.38 -16.03
CA ASN A 149 20.18 6.96 -14.68
C ASN A 149 18.92 7.82 -14.43
N ALA A 150 18.43 8.55 -15.44
CA ALA A 150 17.19 9.29 -15.34
C ALA A 150 15.99 8.36 -15.10
N LEU A 151 15.93 7.19 -15.78
CA LEU A 151 14.87 6.19 -15.56
C LEU A 151 14.94 5.58 -14.15
N PHE A 152 16.14 5.29 -13.63
CA PHE A 152 16.32 4.78 -12.28
C PHE A 152 15.90 5.80 -11.22
N ALA A 153 16.30 7.07 -11.39
CA ALA A 153 15.87 8.15 -10.51
C ALA A 153 14.34 8.37 -10.51
N ALA A 154 13.68 8.02 -11.62
CA ALA A 154 12.23 8.08 -11.76
C ALA A 154 11.50 6.81 -11.23
N GLY A 155 12.21 5.85 -10.63
CA GLY A 155 11.63 4.67 -9.97
C GLY A 155 11.61 3.40 -10.81
N ALA A 156 12.23 3.38 -12.00
CA ALA A 156 12.43 2.14 -12.75
C ALA A 156 13.61 1.31 -12.20
N GLY A 157 13.71 0.05 -12.63
CA GLY A 157 14.88 -0.80 -12.36
C GLY A 157 14.91 -1.45 -10.98
N ASN A 158 13.80 -1.55 -10.26
CA ASN A 158 13.76 -2.21 -8.96
C ASN A 158 13.19 -3.62 -9.08
N ILE A 159 13.93 -4.63 -8.59
CA ILE A 159 13.51 -6.04 -8.54
C ILE A 159 13.84 -6.57 -7.13
N SER A 160 12.84 -6.72 -6.27
CA SER A 160 13.04 -7.11 -4.87
C SER A 160 14.09 -6.24 -4.17
N ASN A 161 15.20 -6.82 -3.73
CA ASN A 161 16.30 -6.14 -3.04
C ASN A 161 17.37 -5.57 -4.00
N TYR A 162 17.15 -5.68 -5.31
CA TYR A 162 18.08 -5.14 -6.31
C TYR A 162 17.50 -3.86 -6.92
N SER A 163 18.33 -2.82 -6.98
CA SER A 163 18.05 -1.56 -7.67
C SER A 163 18.90 -1.46 -8.94
N GLU A 164 18.56 -0.49 -9.78
CA GLU A 164 19.29 -0.18 -11.02
C GLU A 164 19.39 -1.36 -12.00
N CYS A 165 18.37 -2.23 -11.99
CA CYS A 165 18.29 -3.36 -12.89
C CYS A 165 17.86 -2.91 -14.29
N SER A 166 18.74 -3.14 -15.27
CA SER A 166 18.44 -2.94 -16.68
C SER A 166 19.10 -4.03 -17.51
N PHE A 167 18.64 -4.19 -18.74
CA PHE A 167 19.30 -5.02 -19.72
C PHE A 167 19.55 -4.20 -20.99
N THR A 168 20.68 -4.38 -21.64
CA THR A 168 21.03 -3.67 -22.87
C THR A 168 21.43 -4.64 -23.98
N THR A 169 21.10 -4.25 -25.22
CA THR A 169 21.48 -4.98 -26.42
C THR A 169 21.90 -3.98 -27.49
N ASP A 170 23.08 -4.15 -28.05
CA ASP A 170 23.55 -3.33 -29.18
C ASP A 170 22.73 -3.61 -30.43
N GLY A 171 22.42 -2.55 -31.17
CA GLY A 171 21.63 -2.64 -32.40
C GLY A 171 21.93 -1.49 -33.37
N THR A 172 21.16 -1.48 -34.45
CA THR A 172 21.17 -0.37 -35.42
C THR A 172 19.73 0.05 -35.70
N GLY A 173 19.41 1.29 -35.31
CA GLY A 173 18.15 1.93 -35.64
C GLY A 173 18.16 2.48 -37.06
N THR A 174 17.01 2.50 -37.71
CA THR A 174 16.86 3.07 -39.06
C THR A 174 15.67 4.04 -39.07
N PHE A 175 15.91 5.25 -39.56
CA PHE A 175 14.87 6.26 -39.70
C PHE A 175 15.12 7.18 -40.89
N LEU A 176 14.05 7.83 -41.36
CA LEU A 176 14.08 8.84 -42.42
C LEU A 176 13.51 10.13 -41.85
N PRO A 177 14.33 11.14 -41.51
CA PRO A 177 13.82 12.42 -41.03
C PRO A 177 13.03 13.13 -42.14
N GLY A 178 11.82 13.60 -41.80
CA GLY A 178 10.98 14.37 -42.72
C GLY A 178 11.41 15.84 -42.83
N GLU A 179 10.76 16.58 -43.78
CA GLU A 179 10.95 18.02 -43.85
C GLU A 179 10.47 18.72 -42.57
N GLY A 180 11.26 19.66 -42.06
CA GLY A 180 10.93 20.44 -40.87
C GLY A 180 11.38 19.79 -39.54
N THR A 181 11.92 18.57 -39.53
CA THR A 181 12.51 17.95 -38.37
C THR A 181 13.90 18.51 -38.06
N LYS A 182 14.33 18.39 -36.79
CA LYS A 182 15.68 18.71 -36.34
C LYS A 182 16.33 17.46 -35.73
N PRO A 183 16.68 16.47 -36.57
CA PRO A 183 17.18 15.20 -36.06
C PRO A 183 18.48 15.38 -35.30
N TYR A 184 18.67 14.62 -34.22
CA TYR A 184 19.92 14.54 -33.45
C TYR A 184 21.07 14.06 -34.32
N ALA A 185 20.81 13.10 -35.21
CA ALA A 185 21.78 12.58 -36.17
C ALA A 185 21.16 12.57 -37.58
N GLY A 186 21.99 12.83 -38.60
CA GLY A 186 21.58 12.77 -40.01
C GLY A 186 20.96 14.06 -40.56
N THR A 187 20.39 13.93 -41.78
CA THR A 187 19.85 15.06 -42.54
C THR A 187 18.45 14.74 -43.02
N PRO A 188 17.49 15.68 -42.99
CA PRO A 188 16.16 15.50 -43.56
C PRO A 188 16.17 14.98 -44.99
N GLY A 189 15.30 14.03 -45.31
CA GLY A 189 15.19 13.41 -46.62
C GLY A 189 16.21 12.30 -46.93
N VAL A 190 17.15 12.03 -46.01
CA VAL A 190 18.15 10.95 -46.16
C VAL A 190 17.97 9.89 -45.09
N ARG A 191 17.82 8.62 -45.51
CA ARG A 191 17.72 7.51 -44.55
C ARG A 191 19.01 7.37 -43.74
N GLN A 192 18.84 7.35 -42.43
CA GLN A 192 19.93 7.15 -41.47
C GLN A 192 19.95 5.72 -40.94
N ASN A 193 21.17 5.25 -40.60
CA ASN A 193 21.40 4.05 -39.82
C ASN A 193 22.26 4.48 -38.63
N GLU A 194 21.65 4.48 -37.45
CA GLU A 194 22.31 4.93 -36.20
C GLU A 194 22.63 3.74 -35.31
N LYS A 195 23.83 3.75 -34.72
CA LYS A 195 24.19 2.75 -33.71
C LYS A 195 23.51 3.09 -32.39
N GLU A 196 22.61 2.24 -31.97
CA GLU A 196 21.80 2.40 -30.79
C GLU A 196 21.93 1.21 -29.87
N VAL A 197 21.68 1.46 -28.60
CA VAL A 197 21.52 0.42 -27.57
C VAL A 197 20.06 0.33 -27.21
N LYS A 198 19.46 -0.82 -27.39
CA LYS A 198 18.15 -1.13 -26.82
C LYS A 198 18.30 -1.25 -25.32
N LEU A 199 17.66 -0.36 -24.57
CA LEU A 199 17.61 -0.33 -23.11
C LEU A 199 16.28 -0.89 -22.65
N GLU A 200 16.32 -1.86 -21.74
CA GLU A 200 15.14 -2.50 -21.13
C GLU A 200 15.16 -2.26 -19.63
N VAL A 201 14.07 -1.75 -19.06
CA VAL A 201 13.91 -1.57 -17.61
C VAL A 201 12.52 -2.03 -17.15
N ILE A 202 12.44 -2.62 -15.96
CA ILE A 202 11.18 -2.93 -15.28
C ILE A 202 10.74 -1.72 -14.47
N LEU A 203 9.42 -1.49 -14.36
CA LEU A 203 8.87 -0.44 -13.54
C LEU A 203 7.51 -0.84 -12.95
N PRO A 204 7.13 -0.31 -11.77
CA PRO A 204 5.76 -0.42 -11.29
C PRO A 204 4.81 0.37 -12.20
N ALA A 205 3.61 -0.15 -12.42
CA ALA A 205 2.63 0.49 -13.30
C ALA A 205 2.29 1.93 -12.88
N TYR A 206 2.26 2.22 -11.59
CA TYR A 206 2.00 3.57 -11.06
C TYR A 206 3.14 4.57 -11.34
N ALA A 207 4.37 4.11 -11.59
CA ALA A 207 5.51 4.97 -11.90
C ALA A 207 5.62 5.32 -13.40
N GLU A 208 4.80 4.71 -14.28
CA GLU A 208 4.91 4.85 -15.73
C GLU A 208 4.98 6.31 -16.18
N LYS A 209 4.03 7.15 -15.73
CA LYS A 209 3.97 8.56 -16.12
C LYS A 209 5.24 9.32 -15.76
N GLN A 210 5.79 9.07 -14.58
CA GLN A 210 7.02 9.71 -14.10
C GLN A 210 8.24 9.20 -14.85
N VAL A 211 8.31 7.90 -15.12
CA VAL A 211 9.40 7.26 -15.86
C VAL A 211 9.41 7.74 -17.31
N LEU A 212 8.25 7.81 -17.98
CA LEU A 212 8.15 8.35 -19.35
C LEU A 212 8.52 9.84 -19.41
N LYS A 213 8.13 10.63 -18.42
CA LYS A 213 8.57 12.03 -18.34
C LYS A 213 10.10 12.15 -18.23
N ALA A 214 10.72 11.29 -17.43
CA ALA A 214 12.18 11.25 -17.30
C ALA A 214 12.86 10.79 -18.59
N LEU A 215 12.27 9.78 -19.28
CA LEU A 215 12.75 9.33 -20.59
C LEU A 215 12.80 10.49 -21.58
N PHE A 216 11.67 11.18 -21.79
CA PHE A 216 11.57 12.28 -22.76
C PHE A 216 12.45 13.47 -22.41
N SER A 217 12.76 13.69 -21.12
CA SER A 217 13.63 14.78 -20.71
C SER A 217 15.12 14.48 -20.89
N ALA A 218 15.53 13.20 -20.78
CA ALA A 218 16.92 12.78 -20.86
C ALA A 218 17.33 12.26 -22.24
N HIS A 219 16.37 11.86 -23.07
CA HIS A 219 16.66 11.30 -24.38
C HIS A 219 17.06 12.40 -25.37
N PRO A 220 18.13 12.22 -26.18
CA PRO A 220 18.60 13.24 -27.10
C PRO A 220 17.72 13.46 -28.34
N TYR A 221 16.81 12.50 -28.64
CA TYR A 221 15.94 12.60 -29.81
C TYR A 221 14.72 13.48 -29.54
N GLU A 222 14.29 14.26 -30.54
CA GLU A 222 13.06 15.05 -30.47
C GLU A 222 11.80 14.14 -30.45
N GLU A 223 11.86 12.99 -31.12
CA GLU A 223 10.82 11.94 -31.11
C GLU A 223 11.45 10.65 -30.60
N VAL A 224 11.09 10.22 -29.43
CA VAL A 224 11.67 9.05 -28.74
C VAL A 224 10.91 7.80 -29.13
N ALA A 225 11.63 6.80 -29.66
CA ALA A 225 11.09 5.47 -29.87
C ALA A 225 11.08 4.68 -28.55
N TYR A 226 9.91 4.23 -28.13
CA TYR A 226 9.77 3.43 -26.92
C TYR A 226 8.53 2.53 -26.99
N ASP A 227 8.57 1.43 -26.24
CA ASP A 227 7.45 0.52 -26.04
C ASP A 227 7.26 0.27 -24.54
N VAL A 228 5.99 0.20 -24.08
CA VAL A 228 5.64 -0.22 -22.73
C VAL A 228 4.74 -1.43 -22.80
N VAL A 229 5.15 -2.53 -22.18
CA VAL A 229 4.37 -3.77 -22.14
C VAL A 229 4.00 -4.13 -20.69
N ASN A 230 2.77 -4.62 -20.51
CA ASN A 230 2.34 -5.15 -19.22
C ASN A 230 2.99 -6.50 -18.97
N LEU A 231 3.45 -6.75 -17.75
CA LEU A 231 4.01 -8.03 -17.35
C LEU A 231 2.98 -8.85 -16.58
N ALA A 232 2.92 -10.14 -16.88
CA ALA A 232 2.11 -11.12 -16.13
C ALA A 232 2.75 -11.51 -14.78
N ASN A 233 3.94 -11.03 -14.49
CA ASN A 233 4.67 -11.31 -13.26
C ASN A 233 3.91 -10.80 -12.04
N TYR A 234 3.95 -11.58 -10.95
CA TYR A 234 3.48 -11.13 -9.65
C TYR A 234 4.48 -10.16 -9.00
N HIS A 235 3.97 -9.10 -8.39
CA HIS A 235 4.78 -8.20 -7.58
C HIS A 235 4.95 -8.79 -6.17
N GLN A 236 6.13 -9.30 -5.84
CA GLN A 236 6.35 -10.10 -4.63
C GLN A 236 6.14 -9.35 -3.30
N SER A 237 6.32 -8.02 -3.31
CA SER A 237 6.16 -7.17 -2.13
C SER A 237 4.81 -6.42 -2.07
N ILE A 238 3.91 -6.66 -3.04
CA ILE A 238 2.58 -6.04 -3.09
C ILE A 238 1.53 -7.13 -3.24
N GLY A 239 0.58 -7.14 -2.32
CA GLY A 239 -0.51 -8.12 -2.27
C GLY A 239 -1.11 -8.22 -0.89
N SER A 240 -2.08 -9.10 -0.73
CA SER A 240 -2.92 -9.18 0.46
C SER A 240 -2.40 -10.22 1.46
N GLY A 241 -2.45 -9.87 2.74
CA GLY A 241 -2.06 -10.74 3.85
C GLY A 241 -0.55 -11.02 3.89
N MET A 242 -0.13 -11.69 4.94
CA MET A 242 1.26 -12.09 5.15
C MET A 242 1.32 -13.52 5.69
N ILE A 243 2.39 -14.24 5.36
CA ILE A 243 2.68 -15.56 5.93
C ILE A 243 4.13 -15.59 6.40
N GLY A 244 4.38 -16.29 7.51
CA GLY A 244 5.71 -16.46 8.07
C GLY A 244 5.76 -17.64 9.01
N SER A 245 6.87 -17.80 9.72
CA SER A 245 7.10 -18.91 10.64
C SER A 245 7.35 -18.43 12.07
N ILE A 246 6.96 -19.27 13.04
CA ILE A 246 7.33 -19.16 14.45
C ILE A 246 7.97 -20.47 14.91
N ASP A 247 8.63 -20.44 16.06
CA ASP A 247 9.06 -21.68 16.71
C ASP A 247 7.81 -22.50 17.06
N PRO A 248 7.78 -23.84 16.84
CA PRO A 248 6.58 -24.64 16.98
C PRO A 248 6.00 -24.61 18.40
N ILE A 249 4.79 -24.07 18.59
CA ILE A 249 4.06 -24.00 19.87
C ILE A 249 2.74 -24.77 19.80
N ASP A 250 2.16 -25.09 20.95
CA ASP A 250 0.84 -25.71 21.02
C ASP A 250 -0.27 -24.70 20.61
N GLU A 251 -1.38 -25.21 20.08
CA GLU A 251 -2.51 -24.35 19.64
C GLU A 251 -3.05 -23.47 20.78
N ILE A 252 -3.06 -23.97 22.02
CA ILE A 252 -3.48 -23.18 23.18
C ILE A 252 -2.48 -22.05 23.47
N GLU A 253 -1.19 -22.33 23.40
CA GLU A 253 -0.14 -21.30 23.55
C GLU A 253 -0.25 -20.25 22.42
N PHE A 254 -0.57 -20.71 21.21
CA PHE A 254 -0.81 -19.80 20.08
C PHE A 254 -2.02 -18.90 20.34
N LEU A 255 -3.16 -19.43 20.80
CA LEU A 255 -4.33 -18.63 21.17
C LEU A 255 -4.00 -17.63 22.29
N GLN A 256 -3.17 -18.03 23.29
CA GLN A 256 -2.69 -17.10 24.32
C GLN A 256 -1.80 -16.00 23.74
N LEU A 257 -0.98 -16.30 22.73
CA LEU A 257 -0.16 -15.33 22.03
C LEU A 257 -1.03 -14.25 21.36
N LEU A 258 -2.19 -14.63 20.81
CA LEU A 258 -3.14 -13.68 20.19
C LEU A 258 -3.76 -12.71 21.20
N MET A 259 -3.70 -12.98 22.51
CA MET A 259 -4.14 -12.03 23.53
C MET A 259 -3.31 -10.73 23.56
N ARG A 260 -2.14 -10.69 22.87
CA ARG A 260 -1.36 -9.46 22.66
C ARG A 260 -2.11 -8.38 21.87
N PHE A 261 -3.12 -8.76 21.10
CA PHE A 261 -4.02 -7.86 20.39
C PHE A 261 -5.13 -7.28 21.27
N ASN A 262 -5.20 -7.67 22.54
CA ASN A 262 -6.22 -7.25 23.50
C ASN A 262 -7.67 -7.57 23.06
N PRO A 263 -7.92 -8.73 22.41
CA PRO A 263 -9.29 -9.06 22.01
C PRO A 263 -10.14 -9.38 23.24
N SER A 264 -11.40 -9.00 23.21
CA SER A 264 -12.38 -9.43 24.25
C SER A 264 -12.64 -10.93 24.17
N VAL A 265 -12.55 -11.50 22.97
CA VAL A 265 -12.69 -12.94 22.70
C VAL A 265 -11.97 -13.29 21.40
N VAL A 266 -11.36 -14.46 21.34
CA VAL A 266 -10.86 -15.06 20.09
C VAL A 266 -11.86 -16.15 19.67
N ARG A 267 -12.50 -15.97 18.51
CA ARG A 267 -13.32 -17.02 17.89
C ARG A 267 -12.38 -17.90 17.06
N HIS A 268 -12.50 -19.23 17.21
CA HIS A 268 -11.62 -20.14 16.49
C HIS A 268 -12.33 -21.46 16.11
N THR A 269 -11.77 -22.15 15.11
CA THR A 269 -12.17 -23.51 14.76
C THR A 269 -11.73 -24.51 15.85
N PRO A 270 -12.31 -25.73 15.89
CA PRO A 270 -11.81 -26.76 16.79
C PRO A 270 -10.30 -26.95 16.70
N LEU A 271 -9.65 -27.21 17.85
CA LEU A 271 -8.24 -27.50 17.92
C LEU A 271 -7.95 -28.82 17.19
N ARG A 272 -6.84 -28.87 16.49
CA ARG A 272 -6.42 -30.04 15.68
C ARG A 272 -5.53 -31.00 16.45
N GLY A 273 -5.01 -30.59 17.63
CA GLY A 273 -4.01 -31.32 18.39
C GLY A 273 -2.63 -31.32 17.72
N LYS A 274 -2.29 -30.28 16.97
CA LYS A 274 -1.04 -30.12 16.25
C LYS A 274 -0.28 -28.89 16.72
N LYS A 275 1.00 -28.82 16.43
CA LYS A 275 1.79 -27.60 16.64
C LYS A 275 1.46 -26.56 15.57
N VAL A 276 1.58 -25.29 15.96
CA VAL A 276 1.53 -24.14 15.05
C VAL A 276 2.95 -23.67 14.83
N SER A 277 3.38 -23.65 13.57
CA SER A 277 4.71 -23.19 13.15
C SER A 277 4.64 -22.24 11.96
N THR A 278 3.69 -22.43 11.06
CA THR A 278 3.46 -21.58 9.89
C THR A 278 2.15 -20.82 10.09
N VAL A 279 2.23 -19.50 10.10
CA VAL A 279 1.09 -18.63 10.39
C VAL A 279 0.87 -17.65 9.26
N ALA A 280 -0.37 -17.62 8.76
CA ALA A 280 -0.84 -16.58 7.86
C ALA A 280 -1.67 -15.55 8.64
N VAL A 281 -1.63 -14.28 8.21
CA VAL A 281 -2.35 -13.17 8.85
C VAL A 281 -2.94 -12.22 7.79
N CYS A 282 -4.08 -11.62 8.12
CA CYS A 282 -4.66 -10.51 7.37
C CYS A 282 -5.43 -9.62 8.35
N GLY A 283 -5.13 -8.32 8.37
CA GLY A 283 -5.91 -7.32 9.12
C GLY A 283 -7.33 -7.22 8.58
N GLY A 284 -8.28 -6.84 9.45
CA GLY A 284 -9.67 -6.66 9.10
C GLY A 284 -10.34 -7.90 8.49
N ALA A 285 -11.18 -7.69 7.50
CA ALA A 285 -12.00 -8.72 6.87
C ALA A 285 -11.21 -9.55 5.83
N GLY A 286 -10.48 -10.56 6.28
CA GLY A 286 -9.59 -11.39 5.46
C GLY A 286 -10.14 -12.76 5.05
N SER A 287 -11.45 -13.01 5.13
CA SER A 287 -12.02 -14.33 4.83
C SER A 287 -11.67 -14.85 3.42
N PHE A 288 -11.46 -13.97 2.46
CA PHE A 288 -11.11 -14.29 1.07
C PHE A 288 -9.72 -14.94 0.91
N LEU A 289 -8.81 -14.81 1.89
CA LEU A 289 -7.47 -15.39 1.87
C LEU A 289 -7.37 -16.80 2.50
N GLN A 290 -8.45 -17.35 3.03
CA GLN A 290 -8.42 -18.68 3.66
C GLN A 290 -7.88 -19.76 2.73
N GLY A 291 -8.31 -19.73 1.45
CA GLY A 291 -7.83 -20.66 0.45
C GLY A 291 -6.34 -20.53 0.15
N GLU A 292 -5.81 -19.30 0.11
CA GLU A 292 -4.38 -19.04 -0.07
C GLU A 292 -3.59 -19.50 1.15
N ALA A 293 -4.07 -19.22 2.37
CA ALA A 293 -3.43 -19.67 3.59
C ALA A 293 -3.30 -21.21 3.63
N LEU A 294 -4.38 -21.91 3.26
CA LEU A 294 -4.36 -23.38 3.15
C LEU A 294 -3.38 -23.89 2.08
N ARG A 295 -3.37 -23.27 0.89
CA ARG A 295 -2.43 -23.64 -0.20
C ARG A 295 -0.98 -23.37 0.18
N ALA A 296 -0.74 -22.32 0.94
CA ALA A 296 0.58 -21.97 1.44
C ALA A 296 1.04 -22.83 2.62
N GLY A 297 0.20 -23.76 3.11
CA GLY A 297 0.54 -24.69 4.19
C GLY A 297 0.50 -24.04 5.58
N ALA A 298 -0.33 -23.01 5.80
CA ALA A 298 -0.47 -22.39 7.10
C ALA A 298 -1.08 -23.37 8.12
N ASP A 299 -0.48 -23.46 9.30
CA ASP A 299 -1.03 -24.16 10.45
C ASP A 299 -2.14 -23.36 11.11
N ALA A 300 -1.99 -22.03 11.12
CA ALA A 300 -2.99 -21.10 11.63
C ALA A 300 -3.18 -19.90 10.68
N TYR A 301 -4.41 -19.40 10.64
CA TYR A 301 -4.74 -18.16 9.95
C TYR A 301 -5.47 -17.21 10.89
N VAL A 302 -4.93 -16.01 11.04
CA VAL A 302 -5.46 -14.96 11.92
C VAL A 302 -6.02 -13.81 11.10
N THR A 303 -7.28 -13.47 11.32
CA THR A 303 -8.00 -12.40 10.64
C THR A 303 -9.18 -11.91 11.49
N ALA A 304 -10.14 -11.21 10.88
CA ALA A 304 -11.36 -10.75 11.53
C ALA A 304 -12.60 -10.89 10.64
N ASP A 305 -13.76 -10.49 11.16
CA ASP A 305 -15.06 -10.42 10.49
C ASP A 305 -15.53 -11.72 9.83
N LEU A 306 -15.16 -12.86 10.39
CA LEU A 306 -15.54 -14.15 9.87
C LEU A 306 -17.02 -14.44 10.13
N LYS A 307 -17.75 -14.81 9.07
CA LYS A 307 -19.11 -15.30 9.15
C LYS A 307 -19.15 -16.76 9.61
N TYR A 308 -20.27 -17.19 10.20
CA TYR A 308 -20.45 -18.54 10.73
C TYR A 308 -20.01 -19.64 9.75
N HIS A 309 -20.42 -19.56 8.49
CA HIS A 309 -20.10 -20.60 7.51
C HIS A 309 -18.64 -20.63 7.07
N GLU A 310 -17.91 -19.53 7.24
CA GLU A 310 -16.49 -19.44 6.88
C GLU A 310 -15.60 -20.26 7.82
N PHE A 311 -16.05 -20.56 9.06
CA PHE A 311 -15.36 -21.44 9.98
C PHE A 311 -15.35 -22.92 9.57
N PHE A 312 -16.18 -23.33 8.60
CA PHE A 312 -16.15 -24.70 8.06
C PHE A 312 -15.06 -24.85 6.95
N SER A 313 -14.66 -23.75 6.33
CA SER A 313 -13.75 -23.75 5.19
C SER A 313 -12.42 -24.46 5.41
N PRO A 314 -11.75 -24.37 6.60
CA PRO A 314 -10.47 -25.06 6.83
C PRO A 314 -10.57 -26.59 6.91
N GLU A 315 -11.76 -27.18 7.15
CA GLU A 315 -11.99 -28.63 7.22
C GLU A 315 -10.98 -29.37 8.15
N GLY A 316 -10.65 -28.76 9.29
CA GLY A 316 -9.67 -29.30 10.25
C GLY A 316 -8.21 -29.28 9.78
N ARG A 317 -7.90 -28.68 8.63
CA ARG A 317 -6.54 -28.59 8.09
C ARG A 317 -5.74 -27.43 8.68
N MET A 318 -6.40 -26.36 9.10
CA MET A 318 -5.80 -25.14 9.61
C MET A 318 -6.61 -24.62 10.80
N LEU A 319 -5.95 -24.05 11.81
CA LEU A 319 -6.61 -23.34 12.90
C LEU A 319 -6.98 -21.94 12.39
N LEU A 320 -8.27 -21.67 12.23
CA LEU A 320 -8.77 -20.37 11.82
C LEU A 320 -9.13 -19.56 13.08
N CYS A 321 -8.58 -18.35 13.18
CA CYS A 321 -8.77 -17.45 14.33
C CYS A 321 -9.30 -16.09 13.87
N ASP A 322 -10.38 -15.65 14.50
CA ASP A 322 -10.94 -14.31 14.37
C ASP A 322 -10.71 -13.55 15.69
N ILE A 323 -9.92 -12.49 15.61
CA ILE A 323 -9.51 -11.70 16.78
C ILE A 323 -10.25 -10.37 16.92
N GLY A 324 -11.18 -10.09 16.00
CA GLY A 324 -11.88 -8.81 15.91
C GLY A 324 -11.21 -7.80 14.97
N HIS A 325 -12.04 -7.01 14.28
CA HIS A 325 -11.57 -6.04 13.28
C HIS A 325 -10.67 -4.99 13.90
N PHE A 326 -11.21 -4.22 14.86
CA PHE A 326 -10.46 -3.19 15.57
C PHE A 326 -9.19 -3.75 16.21
N GLU A 327 -9.27 -4.91 16.84
CA GLU A 327 -8.17 -5.54 17.54
C GLU A 327 -7.04 -5.91 16.57
N SER A 328 -7.37 -6.35 15.37
CA SER A 328 -6.37 -6.69 14.35
C SER A 328 -5.68 -5.46 13.74
N GLU A 329 -6.35 -4.29 13.72
CA GLU A 329 -5.89 -3.11 13.00
C GLU A 329 -5.50 -1.91 13.88
N GLN A 330 -5.83 -1.89 15.17
CA GLN A 330 -5.55 -0.76 16.06
C GLN A 330 -4.09 -0.28 16.04
N PHE A 331 -3.15 -1.17 15.75
CA PHE A 331 -1.73 -0.85 15.65
C PHE A 331 -1.32 -0.19 14.33
N THR A 332 -2.25 -0.07 13.36
CA THR A 332 -2.05 0.70 12.13
C THR A 332 -1.84 2.18 12.44
N THR A 333 -2.48 2.69 13.48
CA THR A 333 -2.25 4.07 13.95
C THR A 333 -0.79 4.29 14.35
N ASP A 334 -0.16 3.33 15.04
CA ASP A 334 1.26 3.41 15.40
C ASP A 334 2.15 3.34 14.15
N LEU A 335 1.81 2.49 13.19
CA LEU A 335 2.52 2.38 11.91
C LEU A 335 2.51 3.71 11.14
N LEU A 336 1.34 4.38 11.07
CA LEU A 336 1.22 5.69 10.43
C LEU A 336 2.04 6.77 11.16
N VAL A 337 2.00 6.79 12.48
CA VAL A 337 2.80 7.72 13.31
C VAL A 337 4.30 7.49 13.09
N GLU A 338 4.76 6.24 13.13
CA GLU A 338 6.17 5.88 12.94
C GLU A 338 6.67 6.32 11.55
N LEU A 339 5.88 6.03 10.49
CA LEU A 339 6.19 6.41 9.11
C LEU A 339 6.33 7.94 8.98
N LEU A 340 5.36 8.68 9.50
CA LEU A 340 5.34 10.13 9.37
C LEU A 340 6.39 10.81 10.23
N ARG A 341 6.66 10.32 11.45
CA ARG A 341 7.75 10.83 12.30
C ARG A 341 9.13 10.56 11.72
N TRP A 342 9.32 9.40 11.09
CA TRP A 342 10.57 9.12 10.39
C TRP A 342 10.80 10.11 9.23
N LYS A 343 9.74 10.45 8.48
CA LYS A 343 9.82 11.39 7.37
C LYS A 343 9.91 12.84 7.80
N PHE A 344 9.23 13.19 8.89
CA PHE A 344 9.09 14.56 9.39
C PHE A 344 9.47 14.65 10.89
N PRO A 345 10.75 14.43 11.26
CA PRO A 345 11.17 14.26 12.66
C PRO A 345 10.94 15.49 13.54
N ASN A 346 10.85 16.68 12.95
CA ASN A 346 10.66 17.95 13.67
C ASN A 346 9.23 18.51 13.51
N PHE A 347 8.27 17.67 13.12
CA PHE A 347 6.89 18.11 12.91
C PHE A 347 5.95 17.45 13.91
N ALA A 348 4.82 18.13 14.22
CA ALA A 348 3.80 17.60 15.12
C ALA A 348 3.05 16.43 14.45
N VAL A 349 3.41 15.19 14.80
CA VAL A 349 2.72 13.97 14.41
C VAL A 349 2.23 13.29 15.68
N LEU A 350 0.92 13.27 15.87
CA LEU A 350 0.25 12.80 17.07
C LEU A 350 -0.55 11.54 16.79
N LYS A 351 -0.64 10.66 17.79
CA LYS A 351 -1.59 9.56 17.81
C LYS A 351 -2.87 10.04 18.48
N SER A 352 -4.03 9.69 17.91
CA SER A 352 -5.32 9.95 18.56
C SER A 352 -5.45 9.16 19.87
N GLU A 353 -6.01 9.79 20.89
CA GLU A 353 -6.36 9.18 22.17
C GLU A 353 -7.81 8.68 22.20
N VAL A 354 -8.61 9.05 21.19
CA VAL A 354 -9.99 8.58 21.04
C VAL A 354 -10.00 7.10 20.67
N ARG A 355 -10.66 6.30 21.48
CA ARG A 355 -10.92 4.90 21.15
C ARG A 355 -12.13 4.82 20.22
N THR A 356 -11.91 4.45 18.98
CA THR A 356 -12.95 4.43 17.92
C THR A 356 -13.66 3.09 17.78
N ASN A 357 -13.30 2.04 18.55
CA ASN A 357 -13.93 0.72 18.47
C ASN A 357 -15.43 0.79 18.78
N PRO A 358 -16.34 0.53 17.82
CA PRO A 358 -17.77 0.59 18.03
C PRO A 358 -18.34 -0.70 18.67
N VAL A 359 -17.51 -1.74 18.83
CA VAL A 359 -17.94 -3.06 19.29
C VAL A 359 -17.68 -3.22 20.77
N PHE A 360 -18.73 -3.55 21.51
CA PHE A 360 -18.67 -3.88 22.93
C PHE A 360 -19.15 -5.30 23.18
N TYR A 361 -18.53 -6.00 24.13
CA TYR A 361 -18.87 -7.38 24.45
C TYR A 361 -19.55 -7.45 25.82
N PHE A 362 -20.75 -8.02 25.85
CA PHE A 362 -21.45 -8.31 27.10
C PHE A 362 -21.18 -9.75 27.52
N THR A 363 -20.40 -9.95 28.57
CA THR A 363 -19.97 -11.30 29.03
C THR A 363 -20.89 -11.91 30.09
N GLY A 364 -21.95 -11.23 30.49
CA GLY A 364 -22.90 -11.69 31.54
C GLY A 364 -22.30 -11.73 32.97
N LYS A 365 -21.02 -11.37 33.15
CA LYS A 365 -20.43 -11.16 34.49
C LYS A 365 -20.46 -9.66 34.79
N LYS A 366 -21.07 -9.30 35.94
CA LYS A 366 -20.94 -7.95 36.52
C LYS A 366 -19.55 -7.77 37.07
#